data_ba5b2bd39e0ec399a32ab95e1d8e1611
#
_entry.id   ba5b2bd39e0ec399a32ab95e1d8e1611
#
_cell.length_a   1.000
_cell.length_b   1.000
_cell.length_c   1.000
_cell.angle_alpha   90.00
_cell.angle_beta   90.00
_cell.angle_gamma   90.00
#
_symmetry.space_group_name_H-M   'P 1'
#
loop_
_entity.id
_entity.type
_entity.pdbx_description
1 polymer ?
#
loop_
_entity_poly.entity_id
_entity_poly.type
_entity_poly.pdbx_seq_one_letter_code
_entity_poly.pdbx_strand_id
1 'polypeptide(L)'
;VWITECLTDDLARKIGMDPLEIRLKNCIPAGFKDPHNGITFHSYGLKDSIIKGAELANWKEKRAEYDKPQSGDKRRGIGMAIFCYKTGVHPIALETAAARMVLNQDGSCQLFMGATEIGQGADTVFTQMAAEASGIRYEDVYVCSTQDTDTAPFDTGAYASRQTYVSGMACKKVAEEFKDRILEYAEYMLNNAVQD
;
A
#
# COMPACT_ATOMS: atom_id res chain seq x y z
N VAL A 1 -7.38 2.84 14.98
CA VAL A 1 -8.76 2.95 14.48
C VAL A 1 -9.75 2.53 15.56
N TRP A 2 -9.74 1.28 16.06
CA TRP A 2 -10.74 0.78 17.01
C TRP A 2 -10.97 1.71 18.21
N ILE A 3 -9.94 2.07 18.95
CA ILE A 3 -10.06 2.95 20.14
C ILE A 3 -10.69 4.30 19.76
N THR A 4 -10.21 4.93 18.70
CA THR A 4 -10.69 6.23 18.24
C THR A 4 -12.17 6.18 17.88
N GLU A 5 -12.58 5.14 17.15
CA GLU A 5 -13.96 4.99 16.70
C GLU A 5 -14.93 4.65 17.84
N CYS A 6 -14.49 3.85 18.83
CA CYS A 6 -15.27 3.62 20.04
C CYS A 6 -15.44 4.90 20.87
N LEU A 7 -14.38 5.70 21.02
CA LEU A 7 -14.46 7.00 21.70
C LEU A 7 -15.38 7.99 20.96
N THR A 8 -15.38 7.95 19.62
CA THR A 8 -16.29 8.76 18.82
C THR A 8 -17.75 8.36 19.05
N ASP A 9 -18.03 7.06 19.15
CA ASP A 9 -19.37 6.55 19.46
C ASP A 9 -19.80 6.90 20.90
N ASP A 10 -18.88 6.84 21.87
CA ASP A 10 -19.13 7.23 23.24
C ASP A 10 -19.42 8.71 23.36
N LEU A 11 -18.67 9.55 22.63
CA LEU A 11 -18.92 10.99 22.56
C LEU A 11 -20.28 11.27 21.94
N ALA A 12 -20.59 10.64 20.80
CA ALA A 12 -21.89 10.79 20.15
C ALA A 12 -23.04 10.49 21.12
N ARG A 13 -22.96 9.36 21.84
CA ARG A 13 -23.96 9.00 22.87
C ARG A 13 -24.09 10.04 23.98
N LYS A 14 -22.96 10.55 24.48
CA LYS A 14 -22.96 11.55 25.57
C LYS A 14 -23.59 12.88 25.17
N ILE A 15 -23.47 13.28 23.90
CA ILE A 15 -24.07 14.53 23.40
C ILE A 15 -25.42 14.31 22.71
N GLY A 16 -25.98 13.08 22.75
CA GLY A 16 -27.27 12.77 22.15
C GLY A 16 -27.29 12.83 20.62
N MET A 17 -26.16 12.55 19.98
CA MET A 17 -26.01 12.59 18.51
C MET A 17 -25.86 11.17 17.95
N ASP A 18 -26.41 10.93 16.77
CA ASP A 18 -26.20 9.65 16.07
C ASP A 18 -24.73 9.48 15.65
N PRO A 19 -24.14 8.26 15.79
CA PRO A 19 -22.78 7.99 15.35
C PRO A 19 -22.49 8.28 13.88
N LEU A 20 -23.47 8.19 13.00
CA LEU A 20 -23.36 8.60 11.61
C LEU A 20 -23.27 10.13 11.51
N GLU A 21 -24.14 10.85 12.22
CA GLU A 21 -24.20 12.32 12.15
C GLU A 21 -22.91 12.97 12.65
N ILE A 22 -22.33 12.50 13.76
CA ILE A 22 -21.08 13.07 14.27
C ILE A 22 -19.93 12.89 13.26
N ARG A 23 -19.88 11.76 12.55
CA ARG A 23 -18.87 11.53 11.52
C ARG A 23 -19.08 12.42 10.31
N LEU A 24 -20.32 12.54 9.81
CA LEU A 24 -20.64 13.44 8.70
C LEU A 24 -20.33 14.91 9.01
N LYS A 25 -20.60 15.33 10.26
CA LYS A 25 -20.33 16.70 10.73
C LYS A 25 -18.82 17.00 10.78
N ASN A 26 -18.00 15.99 11.03
CA ASN A 26 -16.55 16.13 11.13
C ASN A 26 -15.79 15.80 9.83
N CYS A 27 -16.49 15.44 8.75
CA CYS A 27 -15.88 15.30 7.44
C CYS A 27 -15.34 16.62 6.92
N ILE A 28 -14.09 16.62 6.48
CA ILE A 28 -13.49 17.79 5.81
C ILE A 28 -14.01 17.90 4.37
N PRO A 29 -14.15 19.12 3.82
CA PRO A 29 -14.50 19.30 2.40
C PRO A 29 -13.28 19.08 1.50
N ALA A 30 -13.53 18.81 0.21
CA ALA A 30 -12.48 18.89 -0.80
C ALA A 30 -11.90 20.32 -0.83
N GLY A 31 -10.58 20.42 -1.01
CA GLY A 31 -9.87 21.70 -0.95
C GLY A 31 -9.47 22.13 0.48
N PHE A 32 -9.85 21.37 1.51
CA PHE A 32 -9.42 21.67 2.88
C PHE A 32 -7.89 21.65 2.99
N LYS A 33 -7.33 22.70 3.56
CA LYS A 33 -5.90 22.79 3.88
C LYS A 33 -5.70 22.53 5.36
N ASP A 34 -4.94 21.47 5.68
CA ASP A 34 -4.61 21.15 7.06
C ASP A 34 -3.71 22.24 7.68
N PRO A 35 -4.16 22.92 8.76
CA PRO A 35 -3.39 24.00 9.36
C PRO A 35 -2.11 23.52 10.06
N HIS A 36 -1.99 22.23 10.39
CA HIS A 36 -0.83 21.70 11.10
C HIS A 36 0.33 21.32 10.20
N ASN A 37 0.03 20.80 8.99
CA ASN A 37 1.05 20.31 8.07
C ASN A 37 1.02 20.98 6.70
N GLY A 38 0.04 21.85 6.44
CA GLY A 38 -0.11 22.59 5.19
C GLY A 38 -0.56 21.77 4.00
N ILE A 39 -0.90 20.49 4.18
CA ILE A 39 -1.37 19.60 3.10
C ILE A 39 -2.77 20.02 2.66
N THR A 40 -2.99 20.11 1.36
CA THR A 40 -4.29 20.35 0.78
C THR A 40 -4.90 19.03 0.28
N PHE A 41 -6.11 18.73 0.72
CA PHE A 41 -6.87 17.54 0.28
C PHE A 41 -7.67 17.89 -0.97
N HIS A 42 -7.10 17.65 -2.15
CA HIS A 42 -7.71 17.98 -3.43
C HIS A 42 -8.96 17.14 -3.76
N SER A 43 -9.00 15.89 -3.29
CA SER A 43 -10.15 15.01 -3.40
C SER A 43 -10.42 14.33 -2.06
N TYR A 44 -11.70 14.18 -1.71
CA TYR A 44 -12.08 13.60 -0.42
C TYR A 44 -13.45 12.93 -0.53
N GLY A 45 -13.44 11.62 -0.80
CA GLY A 45 -14.66 10.83 -1.02
C GLY A 45 -15.26 10.19 0.24
N LEU A 46 -14.71 10.47 1.45
CA LEU A 46 -15.14 9.81 2.69
C LEU A 46 -16.60 10.10 3.02
N LYS A 47 -17.05 11.35 2.85
CA LYS A 47 -18.44 11.76 3.11
C LYS A 47 -19.44 10.96 2.25
N ASP A 48 -19.15 10.82 0.97
CA ASP A 48 -20.01 10.06 0.04
C ASP A 48 -19.99 8.56 0.37
N SER A 49 -18.83 8.03 0.78
CA SER A 49 -18.68 6.63 1.23
C SER A 49 -19.52 6.36 2.49
N ILE A 50 -19.51 7.28 3.45
CA ILE A 50 -20.32 7.18 4.67
C ILE A 50 -21.80 7.18 4.32
N ILE A 51 -22.26 8.12 3.48
CA ILE A 51 -23.68 8.24 3.07
C ILE A 51 -24.13 6.97 2.36
N LYS A 52 -23.39 6.53 1.33
CA LYS A 52 -23.72 5.31 0.58
C LYS A 52 -23.69 4.06 1.44
N GLY A 53 -22.68 3.95 2.32
CA GLY A 53 -22.59 2.83 3.27
C GLY A 53 -23.77 2.78 4.23
N ALA A 54 -24.20 3.92 4.75
CA ALA A 54 -25.38 4.03 5.62
C ALA A 54 -26.68 3.66 4.90
N GLU A 55 -26.86 4.11 3.65
CA GLU A 55 -28.00 3.74 2.80
C GLU A 55 -28.05 2.23 2.54
N LEU A 56 -26.95 1.65 2.08
CA LEU A 56 -26.85 0.21 1.81
C LEU A 56 -27.07 -0.66 3.05
N ALA A 57 -26.64 -0.17 4.21
CA ALA A 57 -26.84 -0.86 5.48
C ALA A 57 -28.24 -0.67 6.07
N ASN A 58 -29.09 0.19 5.48
CA ASN A 58 -30.35 0.65 6.08
C ASN A 58 -30.14 1.17 7.51
N TRP A 59 -29.15 2.08 7.67
CA TRP A 59 -28.67 2.56 8.96
C TRP A 59 -29.80 3.06 9.86
N LYS A 60 -30.60 3.97 9.35
CA LYS A 60 -31.65 4.66 10.13
C LYS A 60 -32.68 3.69 10.68
N GLU A 61 -33.17 2.79 9.84
CA GLU A 61 -34.18 1.79 10.21
C GLU A 61 -33.60 0.79 11.24
N LYS A 62 -32.40 0.30 10.98
CA LYS A 62 -31.74 -0.67 11.89
C LYS A 62 -31.35 -0.04 13.22
N ARG A 63 -30.91 1.22 13.25
CA ARG A 63 -30.69 1.95 14.50
C ARG A 63 -31.98 2.03 15.32
N ALA A 64 -33.06 2.48 14.68
CA ALA A 64 -34.37 2.60 15.33
C ALA A 64 -34.92 1.26 15.82
N GLU A 65 -34.62 0.15 15.11
CA GLU A 65 -35.00 -1.20 15.50
C GLU A 65 -34.15 -1.73 16.67
N TYR A 66 -32.80 -1.62 16.54
CA TYR A 66 -31.88 -2.28 17.46
C TYR A 66 -31.66 -1.52 18.77
N ASP A 67 -31.97 -0.23 18.81
CA ASP A 67 -31.95 0.56 20.06
C ASP A 67 -33.17 0.25 20.97
N LYS A 68 -34.17 -0.46 20.45
CA LYS A 68 -35.29 -0.94 21.29
C LYS A 68 -34.85 -2.08 22.21
N PRO A 69 -35.52 -2.28 23.36
CA PRO A 69 -35.29 -3.42 24.22
C PRO A 69 -35.44 -4.72 23.43
N GLN A 70 -34.41 -5.56 23.48
CA GLN A 70 -34.39 -6.86 22.79
C GLN A 70 -34.51 -7.97 23.79
N SER A 71 -35.35 -8.97 23.50
CA SER A 71 -35.60 -10.15 24.32
C SER A 71 -34.79 -11.37 23.83
N GLY A 72 -34.60 -12.37 24.69
CA GLY A 72 -33.86 -13.61 24.40
C GLY A 72 -32.32 -13.42 24.56
N ASP A 73 -31.59 -14.44 24.15
CA ASP A 73 -30.13 -14.52 24.35
C ASP A 73 -29.32 -13.79 23.27
N LYS A 74 -29.95 -13.54 22.15
CA LYS A 74 -29.28 -12.84 21.00
C LYS A 74 -29.52 -11.35 21.07
N ARG A 75 -28.46 -10.57 20.77
CA ARG A 75 -28.53 -9.13 20.62
C ARG A 75 -28.08 -8.77 19.21
N ARG A 76 -28.77 -7.82 18.61
CA ARG A 76 -28.43 -7.25 17.31
C ARG A 76 -28.02 -5.79 17.49
N GLY A 77 -27.04 -5.36 16.72
CA GLY A 77 -26.58 -3.99 16.69
C GLY A 77 -26.08 -3.64 15.31
N ILE A 78 -25.98 -2.34 15.06
CA ILE A 78 -25.31 -1.81 13.89
C ILE A 78 -24.29 -0.78 14.34
N GLY A 79 -23.11 -0.83 13.79
CA GLY A 79 -22.00 0.07 14.08
C GLY A 79 -21.34 0.56 12.80
N MET A 80 -20.61 1.63 12.92
CA MET A 80 -19.83 2.25 11.83
C MET A 80 -18.45 2.57 12.34
N ALA A 81 -17.44 2.36 11.51
CA ALA A 81 -16.09 2.83 11.73
C ALA A 81 -15.56 3.45 10.44
N ILE A 82 -14.80 4.52 10.57
CA ILE A 82 -14.10 5.17 9.47
C ILE A 82 -12.62 5.26 9.79
N PHE A 83 -11.79 5.34 8.76
CA PHE A 83 -10.35 5.51 8.97
C PHE A 83 -9.73 6.35 7.86
N CYS A 84 -8.59 6.91 8.16
CA CYS A 84 -7.74 7.60 7.21
C CYS A 84 -6.40 6.90 7.14
N TYR A 85 -5.90 6.69 5.93
CA TYR A 85 -4.58 6.13 5.70
C TYR A 85 -3.82 7.03 4.71
N LYS A 86 -2.59 7.37 5.07
CA LYS A 86 -1.76 8.27 4.29
C LYS A 86 -1.06 7.50 3.17
N THR A 87 -0.99 8.09 1.99
CA THR A 87 -0.14 7.62 0.89
C THR A 87 1.15 8.43 0.85
N GLY A 88 2.29 7.74 0.95
CA GLY A 88 3.61 8.36 1.08
C GLY A 88 3.85 9.00 2.46
N VAL A 89 5.08 9.39 2.72
CA VAL A 89 5.51 9.98 4.01
C VAL A 89 5.84 11.46 3.93
N HIS A 90 5.30 12.16 2.94
CA HIS A 90 5.45 13.62 2.83
C HIS A 90 4.96 14.32 4.12
N PRO A 91 5.66 15.34 4.62
CA PRO A 91 6.85 15.99 4.06
C PRO A 91 8.20 15.36 4.48
N ILE A 92 8.18 14.24 5.18
CA ILE A 92 9.39 13.56 5.65
C ILE A 92 9.98 12.81 4.45
N ALA A 93 11.11 13.27 3.92
CA ALA A 93 11.76 12.67 2.76
C ALA A 93 12.53 11.38 3.12
N LEU A 94 11.80 10.32 3.54
CA LEU A 94 12.35 9.00 3.85
C LEU A 94 12.06 7.98 2.73
N GLU A 95 11.72 8.43 1.53
CA GLU A 95 11.35 7.57 0.42
C GLU A 95 12.59 7.01 -0.30
N THR A 96 13.27 6.08 0.36
CA THR A 96 14.42 5.36 -0.18
C THR A 96 14.13 3.87 -0.26
N ALA A 97 14.64 3.23 -1.30
CA ALA A 97 14.64 1.79 -1.48
C ALA A 97 15.86 1.38 -2.30
N ALA A 98 16.33 0.16 -2.10
CA ALA A 98 17.40 -0.40 -2.90
C ALA A 98 17.03 -1.80 -3.41
N ALA A 99 17.62 -2.18 -4.53
CA ALA A 99 17.47 -3.49 -5.14
C ALA A 99 18.82 -3.96 -5.69
N ARG A 100 19.01 -5.27 -5.78
CA ARG A 100 20.18 -5.90 -6.39
C ARG A 100 19.70 -7.06 -7.27
N MET A 101 20.27 -7.18 -8.46
CA MET A 101 19.96 -8.27 -9.38
C MET A 101 21.23 -9.05 -9.70
N VAL A 102 21.15 -10.37 -9.73
CA VAL A 102 22.28 -11.29 -9.95
C VAL A 102 21.91 -12.30 -11.01
N LEU A 103 22.78 -12.45 -12.03
CA LEU A 103 22.65 -13.48 -13.06
C LEU A 103 23.21 -14.81 -12.53
N ASN A 104 22.44 -15.87 -12.64
CA ASN A 104 22.90 -17.24 -12.35
C ASN A 104 23.52 -17.86 -13.60
N GLN A 105 24.28 -18.95 -13.40
CA GLN A 105 24.96 -19.67 -14.50
C GLN A 105 24.01 -20.32 -15.49
N ASP A 106 22.78 -20.62 -15.08
CA ASP A 106 21.73 -21.22 -15.91
C ASP A 106 20.92 -20.17 -16.71
N GLY A 107 21.27 -18.88 -16.59
CA GLY A 107 20.57 -17.79 -17.24
C GLY A 107 19.38 -17.24 -16.45
N SER A 108 19.03 -17.84 -15.32
CA SER A 108 18.03 -17.27 -14.42
C SER A 108 18.60 -16.12 -13.62
N CYS A 109 17.71 -15.33 -12.97
CA CYS A 109 18.12 -14.17 -12.18
C CYS A 109 17.54 -14.21 -10.78
N GLN A 110 18.34 -13.78 -9.82
CA GLN A 110 17.91 -13.52 -8.46
C GLN A 110 17.75 -12.01 -8.26
N LEU A 111 16.58 -11.60 -7.78
CA LEU A 111 16.27 -10.23 -7.40
C LEU A 111 16.21 -10.13 -5.87
N PHE A 112 17.11 -9.34 -5.30
CA PHE A 112 17.14 -9.03 -3.88
C PHE A 112 16.48 -7.69 -3.65
N MET A 113 15.42 -7.69 -2.83
CA MET A 113 14.65 -6.51 -2.46
C MET A 113 14.74 -6.28 -0.96
N GLY A 114 14.86 -5.01 -0.54
CA GLY A 114 14.67 -4.64 0.86
C GLY A 114 13.19 -4.57 1.26
N ALA A 115 12.30 -4.53 0.27
CA ALA A 115 10.85 -4.50 0.47
C ALA A 115 10.35 -5.84 1.01
N THR A 116 9.40 -5.76 1.96
CA THR A 116 8.88 -6.92 2.69
C THR A 116 7.56 -7.41 2.11
N GLU A 117 7.45 -8.71 1.84
CA GLU A 117 6.18 -9.39 1.57
C GLU A 117 5.40 -9.57 2.89
N ILE A 118 4.19 -9.04 2.96
CA ILE A 118 3.30 -9.12 4.12
C ILE A 118 1.90 -9.62 3.74
N GLY A 119 1.79 -10.29 2.59
CA GLY A 119 0.53 -10.78 2.04
C GLY A 119 -0.10 -9.89 0.97
N GLN A 120 0.55 -8.77 0.59
CA GLN A 120 0.06 -7.84 -0.43
C GLN A 120 0.50 -8.21 -1.85
N GLY A 121 1.31 -9.28 -2.02
CA GLY A 121 1.76 -9.75 -3.33
C GLY A 121 3.00 -9.03 -3.87
N ALA A 122 3.85 -8.49 -2.99
CA ALA A 122 5.05 -7.76 -3.39
C ALA A 122 6.01 -8.59 -4.25
N ASP A 123 6.29 -9.83 -3.85
CA ASP A 123 7.21 -10.71 -4.57
C ASP A 123 6.75 -10.96 -6.01
N THR A 124 5.45 -11.20 -6.19
CA THR A 124 4.85 -11.35 -7.52
C THR A 124 4.98 -10.08 -8.36
N VAL A 125 4.66 -8.92 -7.77
CA VAL A 125 4.74 -7.63 -8.46
C VAL A 125 6.18 -7.28 -8.84
N PHE A 126 7.15 -7.51 -7.96
CA PHE A 126 8.56 -7.24 -8.25
C PHE A 126 9.12 -8.20 -9.31
N THR A 127 8.71 -9.47 -9.31
CA THR A 127 9.05 -10.41 -10.38
C THR A 127 8.55 -9.91 -11.72
N GLN A 128 7.29 -9.45 -11.80
CA GLN A 128 6.71 -8.89 -13.02
C GLN A 128 7.46 -7.63 -13.48
N MET A 129 7.75 -6.71 -12.57
CA MET A 129 8.47 -5.46 -12.90
C MET A 129 9.89 -5.73 -13.38
N ALA A 130 10.61 -6.66 -12.74
CA ALA A 130 11.96 -7.03 -13.12
C ALA A 130 11.99 -7.73 -14.49
N ALA A 131 11.06 -8.66 -14.73
CA ALA A 131 10.93 -9.35 -15.99
C ALA A 131 10.64 -8.38 -17.15
N GLU A 132 9.68 -7.48 -16.97
CA GLU A 132 9.31 -6.47 -17.96
C GLU A 132 10.49 -5.53 -18.28
N ALA A 133 11.19 -5.03 -17.25
CA ALA A 133 12.27 -4.06 -17.41
C ALA A 133 13.55 -4.70 -18.00
N SER A 134 13.90 -5.92 -17.58
CA SER A 134 15.09 -6.62 -18.07
C SER A 134 14.88 -7.32 -19.42
N GLY A 135 13.65 -7.72 -19.75
CA GLY A 135 13.33 -8.58 -20.88
C GLY A 135 13.58 -10.07 -20.63
N ILE A 136 13.84 -10.45 -19.38
CA ILE A 136 13.97 -11.86 -18.97
C ILE A 136 12.56 -12.44 -18.76
N ARG A 137 12.38 -13.73 -19.04
CA ARG A 137 11.08 -14.36 -18.81
C ARG A 137 10.71 -14.33 -17.32
N TYR A 138 9.44 -14.16 -17.05
CA TYR A 138 8.91 -14.12 -15.68
C TYR A 138 9.33 -15.35 -14.85
N GLU A 139 9.33 -16.54 -15.47
CA GLU A 139 9.66 -17.81 -14.83
C GLU A 139 11.14 -17.93 -14.44
N ASP A 140 12.01 -17.11 -15.04
CA ASP A 140 13.44 -17.10 -14.80
C ASP A 140 13.89 -16.00 -13.82
N VAL A 141 12.95 -15.23 -13.25
CA VAL A 141 13.22 -14.23 -12.23
C VAL A 141 12.75 -14.70 -10.85
N TYR A 142 13.68 -14.85 -9.93
CA TYR A 142 13.42 -15.30 -8.56
C TYR A 142 13.64 -14.19 -7.56
N VAL A 143 12.60 -13.77 -6.85
CA VAL A 143 12.73 -12.80 -5.76
C VAL A 143 13.25 -13.49 -4.51
N CYS A 144 14.35 -12.98 -3.97
CA CYS A 144 14.88 -13.40 -2.67
C CYS A 144 14.18 -12.60 -1.56
N SER A 145 13.09 -13.15 -1.05
CA SER A 145 12.25 -12.56 -0.01
C SER A 145 12.64 -13.08 1.39
N THR A 146 13.92 -13.23 1.64
CA THR A 146 14.40 -13.78 2.92
C THR A 146 14.21 -12.82 4.09
N GLN A 147 14.07 -11.53 3.83
CA GLN A 147 13.97 -10.46 4.83
C GLN A 147 15.10 -10.48 5.85
N ASP A 148 16.24 -10.98 5.40
CA ASP A 148 17.48 -11.05 6.14
C ASP A 148 18.29 -9.78 5.86
N THR A 149 18.52 -8.99 6.90
CA THR A 149 19.24 -7.71 6.80
C THR A 149 20.71 -7.85 6.42
N ASP A 150 21.28 -9.05 6.52
CA ASP A 150 22.64 -9.31 6.07
C ASP A 150 22.73 -9.45 4.54
N THR A 151 21.64 -9.83 3.89
CA THR A 151 21.61 -10.08 2.44
C THR A 151 20.72 -9.11 1.67
N ALA A 152 19.65 -8.65 2.25
CA ALA A 152 18.70 -7.73 1.63
C ALA A 152 19.27 -6.32 1.55
N PRO A 153 19.09 -5.62 0.42
CA PRO A 153 19.36 -4.18 0.33
C PRO A 153 18.47 -3.39 1.28
N PHE A 154 18.87 -2.16 1.59
CA PHE A 154 18.10 -1.30 2.48
C PHE A 154 16.74 -0.89 1.87
N ASP A 155 15.70 -0.95 2.70
CA ASP A 155 14.38 -0.35 2.47
C ASP A 155 13.80 0.13 3.79
N THR A 156 12.95 1.14 3.76
CA THR A 156 12.34 1.69 4.97
C THR A 156 11.11 0.91 5.42
N GLY A 157 10.54 0.06 4.57
CA GLY A 157 9.46 -0.86 4.89
C GLY A 157 8.17 -0.69 4.08
N ALA A 158 7.21 -1.58 4.36
CA ALA A 158 5.90 -1.66 3.70
C ALA A 158 4.85 -0.85 4.47
N TYR A 159 4.72 0.43 4.20
CA TYR A 159 3.74 1.32 4.81
C TYR A 159 3.36 2.46 3.87
N ALA A 160 2.28 3.18 4.19
CA ALA A 160 1.81 4.36 3.46
C ALA A 160 1.70 4.14 1.94
N SER A 161 1.37 2.93 1.49
CA SER A 161 1.23 2.54 0.08
C SER A 161 2.47 2.87 -0.80
N ARG A 162 3.66 2.92 -0.21
CA ARG A 162 4.90 3.32 -0.89
C ARG A 162 5.57 2.19 -1.69
N GLN A 163 5.32 0.93 -1.33
CA GLN A 163 6.18 -0.18 -1.74
C GLN A 163 6.26 -0.37 -3.26
N THR A 164 5.12 -0.52 -3.95
CA THR A 164 5.12 -0.66 -5.41
C THR A 164 5.68 0.57 -6.10
N TYR A 165 5.45 1.77 -5.55
CA TYR A 165 5.91 3.02 -6.15
C TYR A 165 7.42 3.24 -5.91
N VAL A 166 7.89 3.20 -4.67
CA VAL A 166 9.28 3.51 -4.32
C VAL A 166 10.20 2.32 -4.55
N SER A 167 9.89 1.17 -3.93
CA SER A 167 10.69 -0.04 -4.08
C SER A 167 10.58 -0.62 -5.49
N GLY A 168 9.41 -0.48 -6.14
CA GLY A 168 9.23 -0.83 -7.53
C GLY A 168 10.09 0.01 -8.48
N MET A 169 10.33 1.28 -8.20
CA MET A 169 11.27 2.09 -9.00
C MET A 169 12.71 1.64 -8.80
N ALA A 170 13.11 1.20 -7.61
CA ALA A 170 14.42 0.60 -7.40
C ALA A 170 14.56 -0.73 -8.18
N CYS A 171 13.52 -1.57 -8.14
CA CYS A 171 13.43 -2.79 -8.93
C CYS A 171 13.56 -2.52 -10.43
N LYS A 172 12.79 -1.58 -10.97
CA LYS A 172 12.84 -1.19 -12.37
C LYS A 172 14.23 -0.72 -12.78
N LYS A 173 14.83 0.20 -12.03
CA LYS A 173 16.15 0.76 -12.35
C LYS A 173 17.24 -0.31 -12.34
N VAL A 174 17.26 -1.22 -11.35
CA VAL A 174 18.27 -2.27 -11.33
C VAL A 174 18.08 -3.26 -12.48
N ALA A 175 16.85 -3.54 -12.88
CA ALA A 175 16.56 -4.44 -13.99
C ALA A 175 16.94 -3.83 -15.35
N GLU A 176 16.73 -2.54 -15.55
CA GLU A 176 17.19 -1.79 -16.73
C GLU A 176 18.73 -1.78 -16.79
N GLU A 177 19.42 -1.41 -15.70
CA GLU A 177 20.87 -1.44 -15.62
C GLU A 177 21.46 -2.84 -15.84
N PHE A 178 20.82 -3.85 -15.28
CA PHE A 178 21.19 -5.25 -15.46
C PHE A 178 21.11 -5.67 -16.94
N LYS A 179 20.03 -5.32 -17.63
CA LYS A 179 19.87 -5.54 -19.08
C LYS A 179 20.99 -4.88 -19.87
N ASP A 180 21.26 -3.61 -19.60
CA ASP A 180 22.26 -2.84 -20.32
C ASP A 180 23.65 -3.48 -20.18
N ARG A 181 24.03 -3.89 -18.96
CA ARG A 181 25.32 -4.58 -18.71
C ARG A 181 25.42 -5.93 -19.43
N ILE A 182 24.33 -6.70 -19.52
CA ILE A 182 24.35 -7.95 -20.27
C ILE A 182 24.55 -7.69 -21.77
N LEU A 183 23.86 -6.70 -22.31
CA LEU A 183 23.97 -6.34 -23.72
C LEU A 183 25.40 -5.82 -24.07
N GLU A 184 25.97 -4.97 -23.24
CA GLU A 184 27.36 -4.50 -23.38
C GLU A 184 28.36 -5.66 -23.38
N TYR A 185 28.19 -6.60 -22.45
CA TYR A 185 29.07 -7.77 -22.39
C TYR A 185 28.89 -8.71 -23.58
N ALA A 186 27.66 -8.93 -24.01
CA ALA A 186 27.37 -9.73 -25.21
C ALA A 186 27.98 -9.10 -26.46
N GLU A 187 27.87 -7.80 -26.62
CA GLU A 187 28.52 -7.06 -27.71
C GLU A 187 30.05 -7.22 -27.68
N TYR A 188 30.67 -7.09 -26.50
CA TYR A 188 32.10 -7.32 -26.30
C TYR A 188 32.50 -8.73 -26.73
N MET A 189 31.75 -9.75 -26.30
CA MET A 189 32.05 -11.15 -26.67
C MET A 189 31.91 -11.40 -28.17
N LEU A 190 30.84 -10.90 -28.79
CA LEU A 190 30.64 -11.05 -30.23
C LEU A 190 31.72 -10.37 -31.07
N ASN A 191 32.15 -9.18 -30.67
CA ASN A 191 33.19 -8.45 -31.37
C ASN A 191 34.58 -9.09 -31.25
N ASN A 192 34.84 -9.81 -30.16
CA ASN A 192 36.10 -10.52 -29.96
C ASN A 192 36.11 -11.95 -30.52
N ALA A 193 34.95 -12.61 -30.60
CA ALA A 193 34.84 -13.94 -31.21
C ALA A 193 35.02 -13.95 -32.75
N VAL A 194 34.98 -12.77 -33.37
CA VAL A 194 35.21 -12.63 -34.85
C VAL A 194 36.72 -12.44 -35.17
N GLN A 195 37.58 -12.39 -34.13
CA GLN A 195 39.04 -12.18 -34.30
C GLN A 195 39.86 -13.46 -34.12
N ASP A 196 39.26 -14.56 -33.70
CA ASP A 196 39.80 -15.93 -33.60
C ASP A 196 39.26 -16.81 -34.76
#